data_0bce91010fe4be6144813dabc333a401
#
_entry.id   0bce91010fe4be6144813dabc333a401
#
_cell.length_a   1.000
_cell.length_b   1.000
_cell.length_c   1.000
_cell.angle_alpha   90.00
_cell.angle_beta   90.00
_cell.angle_gamma   90.00
#
_symmetry.space_group_name_H-M   'P 1'
#
loop_
_entity.id
_entity.type
_entity.pdbx_description
1 polymer ?
#
loop_
_entity_poly.entity_id
_entity_poly.type
_entity_poly.pdbx_seq_one_letter_code
_entity_poly.pdbx_strand_id
1 'polypeptide(L)'
;KVSRIKTPKPFIKKKMGLDYVEFSYMRKIADAHYPGWSWTIQKTEVLGSEAYVVHGRLKWYDEGLWREGDMVAAHRIQKKRGTNEFVDIGNDVKASNTDCIKKALQMYLNIADDVYRTQVEDLTLTDEQKNEILVIADEISEDKFNQIHELIKDQAINNANYNSSKLKLERELEKHNEKSK
;
A
#
# COMPACT_ATOMS: atom_id res chain seq x y z
N LYS A 1 17.51 -15.08 6.48
CA LYS A 1 16.14 -14.83 6.91
C LYS A 1 15.32 -14.33 5.74
N VAL A 2 14.04 -14.68 5.69
CA VAL A 2 13.10 -14.36 4.57
C VAL A 2 13.02 -12.86 4.29
N SER A 3 13.07 -12.02 5.30
CA SER A 3 13.08 -10.54 5.18
C SER A 3 14.21 -9.95 4.33
N ARG A 4 15.22 -10.75 3.98
CA ARG A 4 16.33 -10.33 3.10
C ARG A 4 16.18 -10.80 1.65
N ILE A 5 15.13 -11.57 1.35
CA ILE A 5 14.88 -12.09 0.01
C ILE A 5 14.32 -10.94 -0.82
N LYS A 6 14.99 -10.62 -1.93
CA LYS A 6 14.48 -9.64 -2.90
C LYS A 6 13.41 -10.26 -3.77
N THR A 7 12.28 -9.59 -3.87
CA THR A 7 11.18 -10.03 -4.75
C THR A 7 11.54 -9.79 -6.21
N PRO A 8 11.59 -10.83 -7.07
CA PRO A 8 11.95 -10.63 -8.47
C PRO A 8 10.88 -9.82 -9.22
N LYS A 9 11.33 -8.89 -10.06
CA LYS A 9 10.45 -7.98 -10.83
C LYS A 9 9.27 -8.65 -11.56
N PRO A 10 9.38 -9.85 -12.17
CA PRO A 10 8.26 -10.49 -12.83
C PRO A 10 7.06 -10.78 -11.93
N PHE A 11 7.27 -10.91 -10.61
CA PHE A 11 6.22 -11.17 -9.61
C PHE A 11 5.64 -9.90 -8.98
N ILE A 12 6.22 -8.75 -9.33
CA ILE A 12 5.70 -7.44 -8.90
C ILE A 12 4.82 -6.90 -10.03
N LYS A 13 3.55 -6.66 -9.70
CA LYS A 13 2.55 -6.11 -10.64
C LYS A 13 2.10 -4.73 -10.14
N LYS A 14 1.68 -3.89 -11.06
CA LYS A 14 1.06 -2.60 -10.72
C LYS A 14 -0.46 -2.69 -10.79
N LYS A 15 -1.13 -2.22 -9.75
CA LYS A 15 -2.58 -2.07 -9.72
C LYS A 15 -2.91 -0.72 -9.10
N MET A 16 -3.60 0.14 -9.84
CA MET A 16 -3.96 1.50 -9.40
C MET A 16 -2.76 2.34 -8.90
N GLY A 17 -1.60 2.19 -9.56
CA GLY A 17 -0.36 2.90 -9.20
C GLY A 17 0.46 2.28 -8.08
N LEU A 18 -0.08 1.29 -7.37
CA LEU A 18 0.61 0.59 -6.28
C LEU A 18 1.20 -0.73 -6.76
N ASP A 19 2.37 -1.05 -6.27
CA ASP A 19 2.99 -2.35 -6.49
C ASP A 19 2.31 -3.40 -5.61
N TYR A 20 2.06 -4.58 -6.16
CA TYR A 20 1.61 -5.74 -5.40
C TYR A 20 2.37 -6.98 -5.86
N VAL A 21 2.57 -7.92 -4.94
CA VAL A 21 3.26 -9.17 -5.22
C VAL A 21 2.25 -10.28 -5.48
N GLU A 22 2.51 -11.11 -6.50
CA GLU A 22 1.66 -12.24 -6.80
C GLU A 22 1.64 -13.27 -5.66
N PHE A 23 0.46 -13.78 -5.33
CA PHE A 23 0.28 -14.77 -4.27
C PHE A 23 1.07 -16.05 -4.52
N SER A 24 1.16 -16.50 -5.77
CA SER A 24 1.93 -17.68 -6.18
C SER A 24 3.39 -17.60 -5.76
N TYR A 25 4.01 -16.43 -5.87
CA TYR A 25 5.36 -16.18 -5.40
C TYR A 25 5.45 -16.23 -3.88
N MET A 26 4.56 -15.49 -3.18
CA MET A 26 4.55 -15.45 -1.71
C MET A 26 4.36 -16.85 -1.12
N ARG A 27 3.46 -17.65 -1.70
CA ARG A 27 3.25 -19.05 -1.33
C ARG A 27 4.50 -19.88 -1.53
N LYS A 28 5.17 -19.77 -2.68
CA LYS A 28 6.42 -20.49 -2.96
C LYS A 28 7.50 -20.21 -1.90
N ILE A 29 7.63 -18.95 -1.46
CA ILE A 29 8.56 -18.58 -0.40
C ILE A 29 8.13 -19.18 0.95
N ALA A 30 6.84 -19.13 1.27
CA ALA A 30 6.31 -19.75 2.49
C ALA A 30 6.54 -21.27 2.51
N ASP A 31 6.26 -21.97 1.41
CA ASP A 31 6.49 -23.42 1.28
C ASP A 31 7.96 -23.80 1.46
N ALA A 32 8.88 -22.97 0.95
CA ALA A 32 10.32 -23.21 1.04
C ALA A 32 10.93 -22.94 2.42
N HIS A 33 10.45 -21.93 3.14
CA HIS A 33 11.08 -21.46 4.37
C HIS A 33 10.33 -21.81 5.65
N TYR A 34 9.02 -22.10 5.54
CA TYR A 34 8.16 -22.48 6.65
C TYR A 34 7.37 -23.76 6.33
N PRO A 35 8.03 -24.88 6.03
CA PRO A 35 7.34 -26.12 5.66
C PRO A 35 6.34 -26.51 6.76
N GLY A 36 5.13 -26.90 6.33
CA GLY A 36 4.04 -27.22 7.24
C GLY A 36 3.21 -26.02 7.71
N TRP A 37 3.46 -24.81 7.19
CA TRP A 37 2.55 -23.69 7.44
C TRP A 37 1.13 -24.03 6.97
N SER A 38 0.15 -23.48 7.65
CA SER A 38 -1.26 -23.67 7.29
C SER A 38 -2.05 -22.40 7.44
N TRP A 39 -3.11 -22.31 6.65
CA TRP A 39 -4.08 -21.24 6.70
C TRP A 39 -5.47 -21.78 7.01
N THR A 40 -6.13 -21.21 7.99
CA THR A 40 -7.50 -21.59 8.38
C THR A 40 -8.40 -20.36 8.31
N ILE A 41 -9.49 -20.46 7.57
CA ILE A 41 -10.56 -19.45 7.60
C ILE A 41 -11.33 -19.65 8.92
N GLN A 42 -11.27 -18.66 9.78
CA GLN A 42 -11.98 -18.67 11.08
C GLN A 42 -13.43 -18.23 10.91
N LYS A 43 -13.64 -17.19 10.11
CA LYS A 43 -14.95 -16.60 9.88
C LYS A 43 -14.97 -15.89 8.53
N THR A 44 -16.12 -15.88 7.91
CA THR A 44 -16.43 -14.99 6.78
C THR A 44 -17.68 -14.20 7.12
N GLU A 45 -17.73 -12.96 6.69
CA GLU A 45 -18.89 -12.11 6.87
C GLU A 45 -19.07 -11.16 5.70
N VAL A 46 -20.26 -10.62 5.54
CA VAL A 46 -20.59 -9.63 4.54
C VAL A 46 -20.93 -8.34 5.25
N LEU A 47 -20.20 -7.28 4.94
CA LEU A 47 -20.49 -5.94 5.44
C LEU A 47 -21.48 -5.25 4.51
N GLY A 48 -22.74 -5.23 4.92
CA GLY A 48 -23.83 -4.73 4.08
C GLY A 48 -23.89 -5.49 2.76
N SER A 49 -24.06 -4.77 1.65
CA SER A 49 -23.91 -5.31 0.29
C SER A 49 -22.60 -4.86 -0.39
N GLU A 50 -21.60 -4.46 0.42
CA GLU A 50 -20.44 -3.71 -0.08
C GLU A 50 -19.16 -4.55 -0.10
N ALA A 51 -18.92 -5.39 0.90
CA ALA A 51 -17.68 -6.12 1.00
C ALA A 51 -17.81 -7.51 1.62
N TYR A 52 -17.01 -8.45 1.13
CA TYR A 52 -16.70 -9.70 1.81
C TYR A 52 -15.51 -9.49 2.74
N VAL A 53 -15.65 -9.97 3.97
CA VAL A 53 -14.59 -9.97 4.98
C VAL A 53 -14.21 -11.40 5.32
N VAL A 54 -12.92 -11.68 5.31
CA VAL A 54 -12.35 -12.95 5.73
C VAL A 54 -11.50 -12.71 6.97
N HIS A 55 -11.80 -13.46 8.02
CA HIS A 55 -10.94 -13.61 9.20
C HIS A 55 -10.26 -14.96 9.08
N GLY A 56 -8.95 -14.96 9.11
CA GLY A 56 -8.19 -16.18 8.97
C GLY A 56 -7.02 -16.24 9.93
N ARG A 57 -6.50 -17.44 10.12
CA ARG A 57 -5.37 -17.72 10.99
C ARG A 57 -4.26 -18.39 10.20
N LEU A 58 -3.07 -17.78 10.25
CA LEU A 58 -1.84 -18.37 9.77
C LEU A 58 -1.17 -19.11 10.94
N LYS A 59 -0.72 -20.35 10.69
CA LYS A 59 0.09 -21.12 11.63
C LYS A 59 1.38 -21.53 10.93
N TRP A 60 2.50 -21.40 11.63
CA TRP A 60 3.83 -21.76 11.08
C TRP A 60 4.78 -22.22 12.17
N TYR A 61 5.81 -22.92 11.76
CA TYR A 61 6.88 -23.36 12.65
C TYR A 61 8.14 -22.54 12.39
N ASP A 62 8.69 -21.94 13.43
CA ASP A 62 9.89 -21.10 13.32
C ASP A 62 10.70 -21.16 14.63
N GLU A 63 12.01 -21.35 14.48
CA GLU A 63 12.97 -21.37 15.59
C GLU A 63 12.57 -22.34 16.74
N GLY A 64 12.09 -23.53 16.38
CA GLY A 64 11.73 -24.56 17.36
C GLY A 64 10.33 -24.42 17.97
N LEU A 65 9.54 -23.43 17.55
CA LEU A 65 8.23 -23.14 18.12
C LEU A 65 7.15 -23.06 17.04
N TRP A 66 5.97 -23.57 17.38
CA TRP A 66 4.76 -23.26 16.63
C TRP A 66 4.27 -21.88 16.99
N ARG A 67 4.01 -21.08 15.96
CA ARG A 67 3.47 -19.74 16.07
C ARG A 67 2.16 -19.65 15.30
N GLU A 68 1.30 -18.73 15.69
CA GLU A 68 0.09 -18.43 14.96
C GLU A 68 -0.23 -16.94 15.02
N GLY A 69 -0.97 -16.45 14.01
CA GLY A 69 -1.40 -15.07 13.95
C GLY A 69 -2.68 -14.93 13.17
N ASP A 70 -3.57 -14.09 13.67
CA ASP A 70 -4.85 -13.80 13.04
C ASP A 70 -4.73 -12.60 12.10
N MET A 71 -5.47 -12.67 11.00
CA MET A 71 -5.53 -11.63 10.00
C MET A 71 -6.96 -11.43 9.52
N VAL A 72 -7.28 -10.19 9.17
CA VAL A 72 -8.54 -9.84 8.53
C VAL A 72 -8.28 -9.06 7.24
N ALA A 73 -9.04 -9.36 6.22
CA ALA A 73 -9.08 -8.57 4.99
C ALA A 73 -10.49 -8.52 4.42
N ALA A 74 -10.78 -7.41 3.77
CA ALA A 74 -12.03 -7.18 3.08
C ALA A 74 -11.77 -6.99 1.57
N HIS A 75 -12.67 -7.51 0.75
CA HIS A 75 -12.69 -7.27 -0.68
C HIS A 75 -14.05 -6.71 -1.08
N ARG A 76 -14.04 -5.63 -1.86
CA ARG A 76 -15.27 -5.00 -2.31
C ARG A 76 -16.04 -5.92 -3.26
N ILE A 77 -17.34 -6.10 -3.00
CA ILE A 77 -18.22 -6.87 -3.87
C ILE A 77 -18.43 -6.11 -5.18
N GLN A 78 -18.14 -6.76 -6.30
CA GLN A 78 -18.28 -6.17 -7.62
C GLN A 78 -19.73 -6.30 -8.10
N LYS A 79 -20.34 -5.16 -8.45
CA LYS A 79 -21.69 -5.08 -9.03
C LYS A 79 -21.63 -4.65 -10.48
N LYS A 80 -22.56 -5.10 -11.29
CA LYS A 80 -22.75 -4.62 -12.67
C LYS A 80 -23.10 -3.15 -12.65
N ARG A 81 -22.52 -2.39 -13.56
CA ARG A 81 -22.73 -0.95 -13.64
C ARG A 81 -24.22 -0.59 -13.75
N GLY A 82 -24.69 0.25 -12.82
CA GLY A 82 -26.09 0.74 -12.81
C GLY A 82 -27.12 -0.25 -12.28
N THR A 83 -26.70 -1.38 -11.71
CA THR A 83 -27.59 -2.40 -11.13
C THR A 83 -27.12 -2.84 -9.75
N ASN A 84 -27.97 -3.61 -9.05
CA ASN A 84 -27.57 -4.29 -7.81
C ASN A 84 -27.13 -5.74 -8.05
N GLU A 85 -27.02 -6.18 -9.29
CA GLU A 85 -26.59 -7.52 -9.63
C GLU A 85 -25.08 -7.69 -9.44
N PHE A 86 -24.71 -8.79 -8.84
CA PHE A 86 -23.30 -9.15 -8.65
C PHE A 86 -22.65 -9.60 -9.97
N VAL A 87 -21.38 -9.27 -10.14
CA VAL A 87 -20.58 -9.73 -11.30
C VAL A 87 -20.17 -11.19 -11.09
N ASP A 88 -19.49 -11.48 -9.99
CA ASP A 88 -19.01 -12.83 -9.65
C ASP A 88 -18.70 -12.91 -8.13
N ILE A 89 -19.69 -13.36 -7.38
CA ILE A 89 -19.57 -13.51 -5.92
C ILE A 89 -18.46 -14.51 -5.55
N GLY A 90 -18.33 -15.60 -6.30
CA GLY A 90 -17.32 -16.62 -6.02
C GLY A 90 -15.90 -16.09 -6.16
N ASN A 91 -15.67 -15.22 -7.14
CA ASN A 91 -14.38 -14.57 -7.33
C ASN A 91 -14.10 -13.52 -6.25
N ASP A 92 -15.11 -12.77 -5.82
CA ASP A 92 -14.96 -11.78 -4.75
C ASP A 92 -14.58 -12.43 -3.41
N VAL A 93 -15.18 -13.58 -3.07
CA VAL A 93 -14.82 -14.37 -1.87
C VAL A 93 -13.40 -14.91 -1.97
N LYS A 94 -13.01 -15.46 -3.12
CA LYS A 94 -11.63 -15.94 -3.34
C LYS A 94 -10.63 -14.80 -3.23
N ALA A 95 -10.93 -13.63 -3.79
CA ALA A 95 -10.08 -12.46 -3.72
C ALA A 95 -9.89 -12.00 -2.28
N SER A 96 -10.97 -11.91 -1.49
CA SER A 96 -10.90 -11.56 -0.07
C SER A 96 -10.00 -12.52 0.72
N ASN A 97 -10.17 -13.82 0.51
CA ASN A 97 -9.33 -14.83 1.17
C ASN A 97 -7.85 -14.71 0.74
N THR A 98 -7.60 -14.54 -0.56
CA THR A 98 -6.22 -14.38 -1.07
C THR A 98 -5.55 -13.12 -0.52
N ASP A 99 -6.26 -12.02 -0.42
CA ASP A 99 -5.75 -10.77 0.15
C ASP A 99 -5.45 -10.95 1.65
N CYS A 100 -6.28 -11.70 2.36
CA CYS A 100 -6.08 -12.01 3.78
C CYS A 100 -4.81 -12.85 4.00
N ILE A 101 -4.63 -13.92 3.22
CA ILE A 101 -3.42 -14.77 3.29
C ILE A 101 -2.16 -13.96 2.96
N LYS A 102 -2.18 -13.15 1.89
CA LYS A 102 -1.03 -12.32 1.50
C LYS A 102 -0.62 -11.37 2.60
N LYS A 103 -1.59 -10.69 3.23
CA LYS A 103 -1.32 -9.81 4.37
C LYS A 103 -0.72 -10.56 5.56
N ALA A 104 -1.23 -11.77 5.86
CA ALA A 104 -0.67 -12.60 6.93
C ALA A 104 0.76 -13.04 6.62
N LEU A 105 1.05 -13.51 5.40
CA LEU A 105 2.39 -13.89 4.97
C LEU A 105 3.37 -12.72 5.02
N GLN A 106 2.95 -11.53 4.64
CA GLN A 106 3.78 -10.34 4.74
C GLN A 106 4.01 -9.93 6.20
N MET A 107 2.94 -9.81 7.00
CA MET A 107 3.02 -9.27 8.36
C MET A 107 3.78 -10.19 9.32
N TYR A 108 3.53 -11.49 9.26
CA TYR A 108 4.09 -12.45 10.21
C TYR A 108 5.39 -13.09 9.73
N LEU A 109 5.54 -13.29 8.42
CA LEU A 109 6.69 -13.99 7.83
C LEU A 109 7.66 -13.05 7.09
N ASN A 110 7.35 -11.76 6.99
CA ASN A 110 8.11 -10.76 6.25
C ASN A 110 8.35 -11.13 4.77
N ILE A 111 7.42 -11.88 4.15
CA ILE A 111 7.51 -12.25 2.74
C ILE A 111 7.12 -11.05 1.89
N ALA A 112 7.94 -10.70 0.91
CA ALA A 112 7.81 -9.54 0.04
C ALA A 112 7.85 -8.19 0.78
N ASP A 113 8.44 -8.16 1.98
CA ASP A 113 8.58 -6.95 2.79
C ASP A 113 9.38 -5.85 2.06
N ASP A 114 10.34 -6.24 1.21
CA ASP A 114 11.11 -5.32 0.37
C ASP A 114 10.24 -4.49 -0.57
N VAL A 115 9.14 -5.03 -1.09
CA VAL A 115 8.22 -4.31 -1.97
C VAL A 115 7.31 -3.39 -1.17
N TYR A 116 6.70 -3.91 -0.11
CA TYR A 116 5.71 -3.15 0.66
C TYR A 116 6.33 -2.08 1.55
N ARG A 117 7.53 -2.32 2.08
CA ARG A 117 8.29 -1.31 2.83
C ARG A 117 8.73 -0.17 1.94
N THR A 118 9.25 -0.45 0.75
CA THR A 118 9.70 0.57 -0.21
C THR A 118 8.55 1.49 -0.61
N GLN A 119 7.32 0.96 -0.74
CA GLN A 119 6.15 1.80 -1.02
C GLN A 119 5.87 2.83 0.08
N VAL A 120 6.12 2.48 1.35
CA VAL A 120 5.97 3.43 2.47
C VAL A 120 7.12 4.43 2.50
N GLU A 121 8.35 3.98 2.22
CA GLU A 121 9.55 4.84 2.14
C GLU A 121 9.49 5.78 0.93
N ASP A 122 8.98 5.32 -0.21
CA ASP A 122 8.82 6.13 -1.44
C ASP A 122 7.78 7.26 -1.31
N LEU A 123 6.93 7.22 -0.31
CA LEU A 123 6.02 8.33 -0.01
C LEU A 123 6.72 9.49 0.71
N THR A 124 7.87 9.25 1.30
CA THR A 124 8.64 10.31 1.98
C THR A 124 9.45 11.10 0.96
N LEU A 125 9.31 12.42 0.97
CA LEU A 125 10.16 13.31 0.18
C LEU A 125 11.62 13.19 0.62
N THR A 126 12.56 13.24 -0.34
CA THR A 126 13.97 13.42 -0.01
C THR A 126 14.20 14.81 0.56
N ASP A 127 15.33 15.02 1.25
CA ASP A 127 15.64 16.34 1.80
C ASP A 127 15.85 17.39 0.70
N GLU A 128 16.39 16.98 -0.47
CA GLU A 128 16.48 17.84 -1.64
C GLU A 128 15.08 18.25 -2.14
N GLN A 129 14.16 17.31 -2.28
CA GLN A 129 12.78 17.57 -2.72
C GLN A 129 12.04 18.50 -1.75
N LYS A 130 12.21 18.30 -0.42
CA LYS A 130 11.63 19.19 0.59
C LYS A 130 12.16 20.61 0.44
N ASN A 131 13.48 20.73 0.35
CA ASN A 131 14.13 22.03 0.21
C ASN A 131 13.69 22.76 -1.06
N GLU A 132 13.62 22.07 -2.20
CA GLU A 132 13.16 22.69 -3.45
C GLU A 132 11.74 23.26 -3.34
N ILE A 133 10.79 22.51 -2.78
CA ILE A 133 9.40 22.96 -2.62
C ILE A 133 9.33 24.13 -1.60
N LEU A 134 10.06 24.06 -0.50
CA LEU A 134 10.05 25.10 0.53
C LEU A 134 10.68 26.40 0.04
N VAL A 135 11.73 26.34 -0.76
CA VAL A 135 12.34 27.54 -1.39
C VAL A 135 11.32 28.24 -2.30
N ILE A 136 10.64 27.50 -3.17
CA ILE A 136 9.61 28.07 -4.05
C ILE A 136 8.47 28.69 -3.23
N ALA A 137 8.06 28.02 -2.15
CA ALA A 137 7.00 28.54 -1.28
C ALA A 137 7.41 29.82 -0.53
N ASP A 138 8.66 29.91 -0.08
CA ASP A 138 9.23 31.07 0.59
C ASP A 138 9.31 32.29 -0.34
N GLU A 139 9.68 32.09 -1.60
CA GLU A 139 9.66 33.15 -2.62
C GLU A 139 8.26 33.72 -2.91
N ILE A 140 7.18 32.98 -2.59
CA ILE A 140 5.80 33.47 -2.71
C ILE A 140 5.41 34.30 -1.50
N SER A 141 5.50 33.71 -0.30
CA SER A 141 5.26 34.38 0.98
C SER A 141 5.60 33.49 2.18
N GLU A 142 5.83 34.09 3.35
CA GLU A 142 6.00 33.38 4.62
C GLU A 142 4.78 32.51 4.99
N ASP A 143 3.56 32.97 4.73
CA ASP A 143 2.34 32.19 4.94
C ASP A 143 2.31 30.94 4.05
N LYS A 144 2.79 31.07 2.80
CA LYS A 144 2.87 29.96 1.87
C LYS A 144 3.90 28.93 2.30
N PHE A 145 5.07 29.39 2.76
CA PHE A 145 6.09 28.52 3.32
C PHE A 145 5.53 27.69 4.48
N ASN A 146 4.87 28.32 5.44
CA ASN A 146 4.27 27.65 6.60
C ASN A 146 3.21 26.64 6.18
N GLN A 147 2.34 27.00 5.25
CA GLN A 147 1.32 26.09 4.69
C GLN A 147 1.94 24.85 4.06
N ILE A 148 2.95 25.02 3.21
CA ILE A 148 3.62 23.91 2.52
C ILE A 148 4.40 23.05 3.50
N HIS A 149 5.04 23.65 4.49
CA HIS A 149 5.77 22.93 5.54
C HIS A 149 4.83 21.96 6.32
N GLU A 150 3.65 22.43 6.72
CA GLU A 150 2.66 21.56 7.38
C GLU A 150 2.13 20.46 6.43
N LEU A 151 1.86 20.77 5.15
CA LEU A 151 1.44 19.75 4.18
C LEU A 151 2.51 18.66 3.96
N ILE A 152 3.79 19.00 4.01
CA ILE A 152 4.89 18.03 3.95
C ILE A 152 4.92 17.17 5.21
N LYS A 153 4.79 17.80 6.38
CA LYS A 153 4.78 17.13 7.69
C LYS A 153 3.62 16.13 7.80
N ASP A 154 2.44 16.51 7.32
CA ASP A 154 1.24 15.65 7.29
C ASP A 154 1.24 14.64 6.13
N GLN A 155 2.33 14.56 5.34
CA GLN A 155 2.48 13.72 4.15
C GLN A 155 1.41 13.97 3.05
N ALA A 156 0.70 15.08 3.10
CA ALA A 156 -0.21 15.50 2.04
C ALA A 156 0.56 15.88 0.76
N ILE A 157 1.78 16.42 0.90
CA ILE A 157 2.78 16.49 -0.17
C ILE A 157 3.81 15.40 0.11
N ASN A 158 3.98 14.49 -0.85
CA ASN A 158 4.83 13.32 -0.73
C ASN A 158 5.46 12.97 -2.09
N ASN A 159 6.31 11.94 -2.13
CA ASN A 159 7.04 11.57 -3.35
C ASN A 159 6.11 11.23 -4.53
N ALA A 160 4.93 10.66 -4.28
CA ALA A 160 3.98 10.32 -5.34
C ALA A 160 3.38 11.56 -6.04
N ASN A 161 3.24 12.68 -5.33
CA ASN A 161 2.66 13.92 -5.87
C ASN A 161 3.65 15.09 -5.93
N TYR A 162 4.93 14.86 -5.66
CA TYR A 162 5.98 15.88 -5.64
C TYR A 162 6.00 16.75 -6.90
N ASN A 163 6.12 16.13 -8.08
CA ASN A 163 6.22 16.86 -9.35
C ASN A 163 4.97 17.72 -9.63
N SER A 164 3.78 17.21 -9.31
CA SER A 164 2.54 17.97 -9.52
C SER A 164 2.39 19.12 -8.50
N SER A 165 2.88 18.94 -7.30
CA SER A 165 2.88 19.96 -6.24
C SER A 165 3.89 21.06 -6.54
N LYS A 166 5.10 20.69 -6.96
CA LYS A 166 6.14 21.62 -7.42
C LYS A 166 5.65 22.49 -8.57
N LEU A 167 5.07 21.87 -9.61
CA LEU A 167 4.56 22.58 -10.79
C LEU A 167 3.44 23.58 -10.44
N LYS A 168 2.60 23.25 -9.46
CA LYS A 168 1.57 24.17 -8.98
C LYS A 168 2.16 25.38 -8.29
N LEU A 169 3.18 25.18 -7.45
CA LEU A 169 3.87 26.27 -6.76
C LEU A 169 4.63 27.16 -7.73
N GLU A 170 5.33 26.60 -8.71
CA GLU A 170 6.02 27.37 -9.74
C GLU A 170 5.06 28.30 -10.52
N ARG A 171 3.88 27.80 -10.91
CA ARG A 171 2.83 28.61 -11.54
C ARG A 171 2.25 29.69 -10.62
N GLU A 172 2.18 29.42 -9.34
CA GLU A 172 1.74 30.39 -8.33
C GLU A 172 2.75 31.51 -8.14
N LEU A 173 4.04 31.17 -8.13
CA LEU A 173 5.17 32.10 -8.08
C LEU A 173 5.22 33.01 -9.34
N GLU A 174 5.04 32.43 -10.53
CA GLU A 174 4.96 33.22 -11.77
C GLU A 174 3.85 34.28 -11.69
N LYS A 175 2.65 33.90 -11.24
CA LYS A 175 1.53 34.84 -11.08
C LYS A 175 1.77 35.88 -9.99
N HIS A 176 2.50 35.54 -8.94
CA HIS A 176 2.89 36.47 -7.89
C HIS A 176 3.84 37.52 -8.45
N ASN A 177 4.85 37.10 -9.20
CA ASN A 177 5.84 37.99 -9.82
C ASN A 177 5.22 38.91 -10.90
N GLU A 178 4.20 38.44 -11.64
CA GLU A 178 3.47 39.26 -12.63
C GLU A 178 2.64 40.38 -11.97
N LYS A 179 2.12 40.15 -10.76
CA LYS A 179 1.32 41.12 -10.00
C LYS A 179 2.18 42.15 -9.26
N SER A 180 3.44 41.86 -9.06
CA SER A 180 4.39 42.71 -8.33
C SER A 180 5.18 43.65 -9.27
N LYS A 181 4.94 43.55 -10.58
CA LYS A 181 5.44 44.44 -11.64
C LYS A 181 4.37 45.46 -12.04
#